data_556071e38238938cb07dcddc7b289efa
#
_entry.id   556071e38238938cb07dcddc7b289efa
#
_cell.length_a   1.000
_cell.length_b   1.000
_cell.length_c   1.000
_cell.angle_alpha   90.00
_cell.angle_beta   90.00
_cell.angle_gamma   90.00
#
_symmetry.space_group_name_H-M   'P 1'
#
loop_
_entity.id
_entity.type
_entity.pdbx_description
1 polymer ?
#
loop_
_entity_poly.entity_id
_entity_poly.type
_entity_poly.pdbx_seq_one_letter_code
_entity_poly.pdbx_strand_id
1 'polypeptide(L)'
;MKRKKIAAFVVAGALCAALAAGSTVAYLTDKEDLTNQFTVGKVDIEGEEPNYTPDPDGKTNDIVPTEEIAKDPQIENVGKNDAYVYMDVSIPIAKVITTDADGNRQNGGVAKDTELFTMNNVSQKWTLMYSRRVDNNMVYVYSYNEILAPGKTTDPLFTSVTFANVVEGQIDEDQFDVPVNFYAIQALNTGDGTSVPEQAADAWQKYVNQNDGQAGDIVVQSDEGMTEEAGPADEGTTEEAGPAEEGTTEDPSAGEETDTGNEAE
;
A
#
# COMPACT_ATOMS: atom_id res chain seq x y z
N MET A 1 85.28 -44.15 -13.70
CA MET A 1 83.99 -44.90 -13.35
C MET A 1 83.19 -44.20 -12.29
N LYS A 2 83.77 -43.56 -11.32
CA LYS A 2 82.97 -42.98 -10.16
C LYS A 2 82.03 -41.81 -10.55
N ARG A 3 82.42 -40.95 -11.48
CA ARG A 3 81.62 -39.80 -11.91
C ARG A 3 80.34 -40.18 -12.68
N LYS A 4 80.35 -41.21 -13.50
CA LYS A 4 79.20 -41.74 -14.25
C LYS A 4 78.12 -42.34 -13.31
N LYS A 5 78.54 -42.95 -12.23
CA LYS A 5 77.61 -43.55 -11.24
C LYS A 5 76.96 -42.51 -10.42
N ILE A 6 77.64 -41.39 -10.07
CA ILE A 6 77.07 -40.27 -9.31
C ILE A 6 76.03 -39.55 -10.18
N ALA A 7 76.32 -39.32 -11.47
CA ALA A 7 75.36 -38.71 -12.38
C ALA A 7 74.08 -39.54 -12.55
N ALA A 8 74.19 -40.89 -12.58
CA ALA A 8 73.03 -41.78 -12.66
C ALA A 8 72.15 -41.74 -11.41
N PHE A 9 72.73 -41.61 -10.22
CA PHE A 9 71.96 -41.48 -8.97
C PHE A 9 71.29 -40.10 -8.85
N VAL A 10 71.88 -39.02 -9.32
CA VAL A 10 71.28 -37.69 -9.31
C VAL A 10 70.09 -37.63 -10.27
N VAL A 11 70.21 -38.24 -11.46
CA VAL A 11 69.13 -38.28 -12.46
C VAL A 11 67.98 -39.19 -11.94
N ALA A 12 68.27 -40.32 -11.33
CA ALA A 12 67.25 -41.18 -10.73
C ALA A 12 66.51 -40.53 -9.54
N GLY A 13 67.24 -39.77 -8.71
CA GLY A 13 66.65 -39.01 -7.61
C GLY A 13 65.72 -37.86 -8.09
N ALA A 14 66.11 -37.17 -9.15
CA ALA A 14 65.33 -36.12 -9.78
C ALA A 14 64.05 -36.68 -10.44
N LEU A 15 64.13 -37.86 -11.08
CA LEU A 15 62.94 -38.53 -11.64
C LEU A 15 61.99 -39.01 -10.57
N CYS A 16 62.47 -39.55 -9.45
CA CYS A 16 61.61 -39.96 -8.34
C CYS A 16 60.93 -38.76 -7.65
N ALA A 17 61.62 -37.63 -7.50
CA ALA A 17 61.05 -36.40 -6.97
C ALA A 17 59.97 -35.78 -7.91
N ALA A 18 60.17 -35.86 -9.24
CA ALA A 18 59.18 -35.40 -10.22
C ALA A 18 57.92 -36.28 -10.25
N LEU A 19 58.08 -37.61 -10.07
CA LEU A 19 56.94 -38.55 -9.97
C LEU A 19 56.15 -38.37 -8.66
N ALA A 20 56.83 -38.08 -7.55
CA ALA A 20 56.18 -37.82 -6.28
C ALA A 20 55.41 -36.48 -6.29
N ALA A 21 55.98 -35.45 -6.91
CA ALA A 21 55.31 -34.16 -7.09
C ALA A 21 54.10 -34.25 -8.04
N GLY A 22 54.25 -35.02 -9.14
CA GLY A 22 53.18 -35.26 -10.12
C GLY A 22 52.01 -36.07 -9.55
N SER A 23 52.27 -37.07 -8.70
CA SER A 23 51.17 -37.85 -8.07
C SER A 23 50.43 -37.09 -7.01
N THR A 24 51.07 -36.18 -6.25
CA THR A 24 50.41 -35.35 -5.27
C THR A 24 49.56 -34.26 -5.93
N VAL A 25 49.95 -33.73 -7.08
CA VAL A 25 49.14 -32.77 -7.82
C VAL A 25 47.93 -33.44 -8.48
N ALA A 26 48.09 -34.67 -9.00
CA ALA A 26 46.99 -35.43 -9.58
C ALA A 26 45.93 -35.85 -8.52
N TYR A 27 46.37 -36.12 -7.28
CA TYR A 27 45.44 -36.50 -6.18
C TYR A 27 44.69 -35.30 -5.63
N LEU A 28 45.20 -34.06 -5.75
CA LEU A 28 44.53 -32.83 -5.31
C LEU A 28 43.63 -32.21 -6.38
N THR A 29 43.59 -32.74 -7.61
CA THR A 29 42.80 -32.24 -8.72
C THR A 29 41.61 -33.13 -9.09
N ASP A 30 41.28 -34.12 -8.27
CA ASP A 30 39.97 -34.79 -8.38
C ASP A 30 38.90 -33.85 -7.83
N LYS A 31 38.45 -32.93 -8.68
CA LYS A 31 37.26 -32.12 -8.49
C LYS A 31 36.11 -32.95 -8.98
N GLU A 32 35.36 -33.53 -8.09
CA GLU A 32 33.98 -33.87 -8.36
C GLU A 32 33.25 -32.52 -8.58
N ASP A 33 32.99 -32.17 -9.80
CA ASP A 33 32.11 -31.07 -10.16
C ASP A 33 30.67 -31.53 -9.84
N LEU A 34 30.27 -31.34 -8.57
CA LEU A 34 28.89 -31.42 -8.18
C LEU A 34 28.17 -30.18 -8.76
N THR A 35 27.58 -30.35 -9.93
CA THR A 35 26.72 -29.35 -10.51
C THR A 35 25.37 -29.44 -9.82
N ASN A 36 25.16 -28.60 -8.79
CA ASN A 36 23.86 -28.42 -8.20
C ASN A 36 23.07 -27.50 -9.11
N GLN A 37 22.05 -28.00 -9.77
CA GLN A 37 21.14 -27.22 -10.58
C GLN A 37 20.06 -26.61 -9.68
N PHE A 38 20.11 -25.29 -9.46
CA PHE A 38 19.12 -24.56 -8.72
C PHE A 38 18.11 -23.96 -9.70
N THR A 39 16.83 -24.20 -9.48
CA THR A 39 15.74 -23.54 -10.19
C THR A 39 15.18 -22.46 -9.28
N VAL A 40 15.22 -21.19 -9.71
CA VAL A 40 14.58 -20.10 -9.00
C VAL A 40 13.06 -20.27 -9.11
N GLY A 41 12.36 -20.20 -7.99
CA GLY A 41 10.90 -20.22 -7.97
C GLY A 41 10.33 -18.96 -8.65
N LYS A 42 9.12 -19.06 -9.18
CA LYS A 42 8.41 -17.95 -9.83
C LYS A 42 7.13 -17.67 -9.03
N VAL A 43 6.99 -16.41 -8.61
CA VAL A 43 5.70 -15.85 -8.21
C VAL A 43 5.10 -15.22 -9.46
N ASP A 44 3.87 -15.58 -9.78
CA ASP A 44 3.13 -15.07 -10.92
C ASP A 44 1.65 -15.05 -10.56
N ILE A 45 0.96 -13.96 -10.88
CA ILE A 45 -0.44 -13.77 -10.53
C ILE A 45 -1.22 -13.24 -11.71
N GLU A 46 -2.50 -13.55 -11.74
CA GLU A 46 -3.48 -12.93 -12.62
C GLU A 46 -4.55 -12.26 -11.77
N GLY A 47 -4.91 -11.01 -12.13
CA GLY A 47 -6.03 -10.28 -11.54
C GLY A 47 -7.29 -10.53 -12.34
N GLU A 48 -8.41 -10.78 -11.66
CA GLU A 48 -9.70 -11.06 -12.28
C GLU A 48 -10.81 -10.22 -11.64
N GLU A 49 -11.84 -9.91 -12.43
CA GLU A 49 -13.08 -9.26 -12.00
C GLU A 49 -14.26 -9.97 -12.67
N PRO A 50 -14.60 -11.19 -12.25
CA PRO A 50 -15.52 -12.06 -13.01
C PRO A 50 -16.96 -11.53 -13.13
N ASN A 51 -17.40 -10.68 -12.21
CA ASN A 51 -18.75 -10.09 -12.26
C ASN A 51 -18.78 -8.67 -12.84
N TYR A 52 -17.63 -8.07 -13.15
CA TYR A 52 -17.60 -6.80 -13.87
C TYR A 52 -17.96 -7.00 -15.34
N THR A 53 -19.01 -6.34 -15.77
CA THR A 53 -19.50 -6.42 -17.16
C THR A 53 -19.54 -5.01 -17.74
N PRO A 54 -18.46 -4.57 -18.41
CA PRO A 54 -18.43 -3.26 -19.06
C PRO A 54 -19.33 -3.27 -20.32
N ASP A 55 -19.66 -2.07 -20.78
CA ASP A 55 -20.29 -1.85 -22.09
C ASP A 55 -19.36 -2.29 -23.24
N PRO A 56 -19.86 -2.39 -24.48
CA PRO A 56 -19.09 -2.85 -25.62
C PRO A 56 -17.81 -2.07 -25.93
N ASP A 57 -17.68 -0.84 -25.41
CA ASP A 57 -16.47 -0.01 -25.53
C ASP A 57 -15.45 -0.26 -24.39
N GLY A 58 -15.74 -1.20 -23.49
CA GLY A 58 -14.89 -1.54 -22.35
C GLY A 58 -15.02 -0.63 -21.13
N LYS A 59 -16.04 0.24 -21.10
CA LYS A 59 -16.31 1.18 -20.02
C LYS A 59 -17.68 0.91 -19.39
N THR A 60 -17.98 1.55 -18.29
CA THR A 60 -19.33 1.71 -17.76
C THR A 60 -19.76 3.13 -18.04
N ASN A 61 -20.74 3.28 -18.93
CA ASN A 61 -21.19 4.58 -19.40
C ASN A 61 -22.46 5.04 -18.67
N ASP A 62 -22.71 6.34 -18.71
CA ASP A 62 -23.94 6.97 -18.23
C ASP A 62 -24.27 6.69 -16.75
N ILE A 63 -23.23 6.62 -15.90
CA ILE A 63 -23.37 6.37 -14.46
C ILE A 63 -24.18 7.49 -13.82
N VAL A 64 -25.19 7.13 -13.05
CA VAL A 64 -26.02 8.08 -12.30
C VAL A 64 -25.67 8.10 -10.80
N PRO A 65 -25.92 9.20 -10.10
CA PRO A 65 -25.70 9.28 -8.65
C PRO A 65 -26.34 8.12 -7.90
N THR A 66 -25.62 7.54 -6.95
CA THR A 66 -25.99 6.35 -6.15
C THR A 66 -26.06 5.03 -6.90
N GLU A 67 -25.67 5.00 -8.17
CA GLU A 67 -25.62 3.73 -8.92
C GLU A 67 -24.57 2.80 -8.35
N GLU A 68 -24.95 1.53 -8.21
CA GLU A 68 -24.07 0.44 -7.78
C GLU A 68 -23.58 -0.34 -9.00
N ILE A 69 -22.27 -0.44 -9.15
CA ILE A 69 -21.60 -1.11 -10.26
C ILE A 69 -20.92 -2.35 -9.71
N ALA A 70 -21.22 -3.52 -10.27
CA ALA A 70 -20.56 -4.77 -9.91
C ALA A 70 -19.07 -4.69 -10.25
N LYS A 71 -18.20 -4.96 -9.27
CA LYS A 71 -16.74 -4.96 -9.41
C LYS A 71 -16.17 -5.81 -8.27
N ASP A 72 -15.55 -6.92 -8.61
CA ASP A 72 -15.18 -7.95 -7.64
C ASP A 72 -13.73 -8.44 -7.84
N PRO A 73 -12.73 -7.57 -7.63
CA PRO A 73 -11.35 -7.88 -7.89
C PRO A 73 -10.86 -9.06 -7.05
N GLN A 74 -10.21 -10.02 -7.72
CA GLN A 74 -9.64 -11.24 -7.17
C GLN A 74 -8.24 -11.46 -7.74
N ILE A 75 -7.43 -12.28 -7.07
CA ILE A 75 -6.10 -12.67 -7.52
C ILE A 75 -6.03 -14.20 -7.62
N GLU A 76 -5.62 -14.71 -8.78
CA GLU A 76 -5.19 -16.10 -8.94
C GLU A 76 -3.66 -16.19 -8.87
N ASN A 77 -3.14 -17.15 -8.11
CA ASN A 77 -1.72 -17.48 -8.12
C ASN A 77 -1.44 -18.52 -9.22
N VAL A 78 -1.03 -18.05 -10.39
CA VAL A 78 -0.64 -18.90 -11.54
C VAL A 78 0.85 -19.29 -11.50
N GLY A 79 1.55 -18.92 -10.44
CA GLY A 79 2.95 -19.22 -10.20
C GLY A 79 3.19 -20.65 -9.70
N LYS A 80 4.36 -20.84 -9.08
CA LYS A 80 4.80 -22.14 -8.54
C LYS A 80 5.03 -22.11 -7.04
N ASN A 81 5.10 -20.92 -6.46
CA ASN A 81 5.40 -20.71 -5.04
C ASN A 81 4.19 -20.10 -4.34
N ASP A 82 4.05 -20.42 -3.07
CA ASP A 82 3.14 -19.75 -2.16
C ASP A 82 3.47 -18.25 -2.09
N ALA A 83 2.44 -17.40 -2.03
CA ALA A 83 2.59 -15.96 -2.07
C ALA A 83 1.71 -15.24 -1.02
N TYR A 84 2.24 -14.14 -0.47
CA TYR A 84 1.44 -13.07 0.06
C TYR A 84 0.95 -12.23 -1.12
N VAL A 85 -0.33 -11.88 -1.13
CA VAL A 85 -0.93 -11.10 -2.21
C VAL A 85 -1.58 -9.82 -1.69
N TYR A 86 -1.52 -8.79 -2.51
CA TYR A 86 -1.97 -7.45 -2.14
C TYR A 86 -2.72 -6.81 -3.31
N MET A 87 -3.62 -5.89 -2.95
CA MET A 87 -4.29 -5.01 -3.91
C MET A 87 -4.13 -3.56 -3.47
N ASP A 88 -3.89 -2.65 -4.39
CA ASP A 88 -4.21 -1.27 -4.20
C ASP A 88 -5.42 -0.87 -5.04
N VAL A 89 -6.30 -0.07 -4.45
CA VAL A 89 -7.50 0.46 -5.09
C VAL A 89 -7.41 1.97 -5.05
N SER A 90 -7.47 2.61 -6.21
CA SER A 90 -7.42 4.07 -6.31
C SER A 90 -8.83 4.62 -6.57
N ILE A 91 -9.37 5.37 -5.61
CA ILE A 91 -10.67 6.02 -5.69
C ILE A 91 -10.49 7.49 -6.08
N PRO A 92 -11.06 7.95 -7.19
CA PRO A 92 -10.94 9.34 -7.61
C PRO A 92 -11.66 10.28 -6.65
N ILE A 93 -11.04 11.45 -6.41
CA ILE A 93 -11.56 12.52 -5.57
C ILE A 93 -11.88 13.73 -6.45
N ALA A 94 -13.10 14.24 -6.34
CA ALA A 94 -13.48 15.49 -6.96
C ALA A 94 -14.05 16.47 -5.93
N LYS A 95 -13.93 17.76 -6.23
CA LYS A 95 -14.52 18.81 -5.40
C LYS A 95 -15.95 19.06 -5.81
N VAL A 96 -16.90 18.42 -5.13
CA VAL A 96 -18.32 18.41 -5.47
C VAL A 96 -19.21 18.72 -4.28
N ILE A 97 -20.46 19.06 -4.56
CA ILE A 97 -21.56 19.12 -3.59
C ILE A 97 -22.30 17.80 -3.66
N THR A 98 -22.46 17.14 -2.53
CA THR A 98 -23.25 15.92 -2.40
C THR A 98 -24.60 16.20 -1.76
N THR A 99 -25.54 15.26 -1.95
CA THR A 99 -26.84 15.27 -1.27
C THR A 99 -26.98 14.05 -0.36
N ASP A 100 -27.87 14.14 0.61
CA ASP A 100 -28.34 12.98 1.37
C ASP A 100 -29.44 12.22 0.58
N ALA A 101 -30.01 11.16 1.20
CA ALA A 101 -31.05 10.35 0.58
C ALA A 101 -32.37 11.14 0.33
N ASP A 102 -32.59 12.22 1.04
CA ASP A 102 -33.77 13.10 0.90
C ASP A 102 -33.54 14.24 -0.10
N GLY A 103 -32.35 14.29 -0.73
CA GLY A 103 -31.98 15.31 -1.72
C GLY A 103 -31.49 16.63 -1.12
N ASN A 104 -31.28 16.70 0.22
CA ASN A 104 -30.75 17.91 0.83
C ASN A 104 -29.25 18.02 0.58
N ARG A 105 -28.78 19.20 0.18
CA ARG A 105 -27.36 19.45 -0.02
C ARG A 105 -26.60 19.32 1.29
N GLN A 106 -25.57 18.49 1.28
CA GLN A 106 -24.68 18.33 2.42
C GLN A 106 -23.73 19.52 2.56
N ASN A 107 -23.10 19.67 3.74
CA ASN A 107 -22.13 20.73 4.04
C ASN A 107 -22.62 22.16 3.76
N GLY A 108 -23.95 22.40 3.90
CA GLY A 108 -24.54 23.72 3.59
C GLY A 108 -24.46 24.10 2.10
N GLY A 109 -24.33 23.13 1.20
CA GLY A 109 -24.20 23.35 -0.24
C GLY A 109 -22.81 23.83 -0.67
N VAL A 110 -21.80 23.65 0.17
CA VAL A 110 -20.40 23.98 -0.17
C VAL A 110 -19.70 22.74 -0.72
N ALA A 111 -19.07 22.88 -1.89
CA ALA A 111 -18.31 21.81 -2.51
C ALA A 111 -17.09 21.42 -1.67
N LYS A 112 -16.91 20.11 -1.45
CA LYS A 112 -15.77 19.53 -0.75
C LYS A 112 -15.10 18.45 -1.60
N ASP A 113 -13.83 18.19 -1.31
CA ASP A 113 -13.14 17.00 -1.82
C ASP A 113 -13.91 15.77 -1.34
N THR A 114 -14.38 14.98 -2.29
CA THR A 114 -15.23 13.80 -2.06
C THR A 114 -14.71 12.65 -2.89
N GLU A 115 -14.56 11.49 -2.28
CA GLU A 115 -14.33 10.26 -3.01
C GLU A 115 -15.56 9.92 -3.83
N LEU A 116 -15.38 9.71 -5.14
CA LEU A 116 -16.51 9.52 -6.06
C LEU A 116 -17.09 8.11 -6.02
N PHE A 117 -16.37 7.13 -5.47
CA PHE A 117 -16.85 5.77 -5.35
C PHE A 117 -16.63 5.23 -3.93
N THR A 118 -17.58 4.44 -3.45
CA THR A 118 -17.48 3.71 -2.19
C THR A 118 -17.43 2.23 -2.50
N MET A 119 -16.43 1.52 -1.96
CA MET A 119 -16.34 0.06 -2.05
C MET A 119 -17.37 -0.59 -1.12
N ASN A 120 -18.20 -1.49 -1.65
CA ASN A 120 -19.24 -2.19 -0.89
C ASN A 120 -18.83 -3.61 -0.56
N ASN A 121 -19.22 -4.07 0.63
CA ASN A 121 -19.00 -5.44 1.10
C ASN A 121 -17.51 -5.82 1.07
N VAL A 122 -16.63 -4.93 1.56
CA VAL A 122 -15.21 -5.25 1.70
C VAL A 122 -15.07 -6.50 2.57
N SER A 123 -14.38 -7.51 2.04
CA SER A 123 -14.28 -8.82 2.66
C SER A 123 -13.34 -8.80 3.87
N GLN A 124 -13.75 -9.45 4.96
CA GLN A 124 -12.91 -9.67 6.15
C GLN A 124 -11.68 -10.57 5.90
N LYS A 125 -11.60 -11.19 4.71
CA LYS A 125 -10.41 -11.93 4.28
C LYS A 125 -9.26 -11.01 3.84
N TRP A 126 -9.51 -9.71 3.77
CA TRP A 126 -8.56 -8.68 3.44
C TRP A 126 -8.38 -7.72 4.59
N THR A 127 -7.15 -7.34 4.87
CA THR A 127 -6.80 -6.34 5.88
C THR A 127 -6.35 -5.06 5.20
N LEU A 128 -6.98 -3.94 5.52
CA LEU A 128 -6.49 -2.62 5.11
C LEU A 128 -5.16 -2.36 5.81
N MET A 129 -4.09 -2.22 5.04
CA MET A 129 -2.76 -1.93 5.56
C MET A 129 -2.58 -0.44 5.81
N TYR A 130 -2.94 0.37 4.83
CA TYR A 130 -2.96 1.83 4.92
C TYR A 130 -3.76 2.45 3.78
N SER A 131 -4.10 3.73 3.94
CA SER A 131 -4.60 4.56 2.85
C SER A 131 -3.81 5.86 2.78
N ARG A 132 -3.72 6.42 1.57
CA ARG A 132 -3.03 7.70 1.35
C ARG A 132 -3.63 8.43 0.16
N ARG A 133 -3.65 9.75 0.23
CA ARG A 133 -3.99 10.58 -0.92
C ARG A 133 -2.78 10.69 -1.86
N VAL A 134 -3.00 10.40 -3.13
CA VAL A 134 -2.02 10.57 -4.21
C VAL A 134 -2.72 11.40 -5.28
N ASP A 135 -2.28 12.64 -5.46
CA ASP A 135 -2.92 13.61 -6.36
C ASP A 135 -4.44 13.75 -6.06
N ASN A 136 -5.27 13.42 -7.03
CA ASN A 136 -6.73 13.44 -6.92
C ASN A 136 -7.34 12.06 -6.68
N ASN A 137 -6.58 11.15 -6.07
CA ASN A 137 -7.08 9.83 -5.71
C ASN A 137 -6.81 9.52 -4.24
N MET A 138 -7.71 8.78 -3.60
CA MET A 138 -7.45 8.07 -2.36
C MET A 138 -7.05 6.65 -2.71
N VAL A 139 -5.84 6.25 -2.33
CA VAL A 139 -5.29 4.91 -2.59
C VAL A 139 -5.38 4.09 -1.31
N TYR A 140 -6.06 2.96 -1.40
CA TYR A 140 -6.24 2.00 -0.32
C TYR A 140 -5.41 0.75 -0.62
N VAL A 141 -4.54 0.34 0.29
CA VAL A 141 -3.70 -0.84 0.11
C VAL A 141 -4.13 -1.93 1.09
N TYR A 142 -4.46 -3.09 0.55
CA TYR A 142 -4.92 -4.25 1.29
C TYR A 142 -3.97 -5.44 1.13
N SER A 143 -3.86 -6.26 2.18
CA SER A 143 -3.23 -7.58 2.13
C SER A 143 -4.27 -8.68 2.35
N TYR A 144 -4.11 -9.82 1.66
CA TYR A 144 -4.92 -11.00 1.91
C TYR A 144 -4.47 -11.70 3.19
N ASN A 145 -5.43 -12.15 3.99
CA ASN A 145 -5.15 -12.70 5.33
C ASN A 145 -4.66 -14.16 5.33
N GLU A 146 -4.55 -14.76 4.16
CA GLU A 146 -4.09 -16.14 3.98
C GLU A 146 -2.96 -16.19 2.94
N ILE A 147 -2.07 -17.17 3.08
CA ILE A 147 -1.07 -17.44 2.05
C ILE A 147 -1.77 -18.06 0.84
N LEU A 148 -1.57 -17.47 -0.32
CA LEU A 148 -2.17 -17.92 -1.57
C LEU A 148 -1.29 -18.98 -2.25
N ALA A 149 -1.71 -20.25 -2.18
CA ALA A 149 -1.01 -21.35 -2.82
C ALA A 149 -1.18 -21.36 -4.35
N PRO A 150 -0.26 -21.98 -5.10
CA PRO A 150 -0.39 -22.15 -6.55
C PRO A 150 -1.73 -22.72 -7.00
N GLY A 151 -2.34 -22.14 -8.04
CA GLY A 151 -3.64 -22.52 -8.59
C GLY A 151 -4.82 -22.21 -7.68
N LYS A 152 -4.66 -21.27 -6.74
CA LYS A 152 -5.74 -20.78 -5.89
C LYS A 152 -6.06 -19.34 -6.22
N THR A 153 -7.34 -19.00 -6.06
CA THR A 153 -7.87 -17.64 -6.20
C THR A 153 -8.32 -17.12 -4.84
N THR A 154 -8.13 -15.84 -4.59
CA THR A 154 -8.59 -15.18 -3.35
C THR A 154 -10.12 -15.04 -3.36
N ASP A 155 -10.69 -14.79 -2.18
CA ASP A 155 -12.01 -14.14 -2.12
C ASP A 155 -11.91 -12.73 -2.72
N PRO A 156 -13.01 -12.19 -3.32
CA PRO A 156 -13.00 -10.83 -3.81
C PRO A 156 -12.73 -9.83 -2.68
N LEU A 157 -11.99 -8.76 -2.99
CA LEU A 157 -11.73 -7.70 -2.01
C LEU A 157 -13.03 -6.99 -1.62
N PHE A 158 -13.85 -6.66 -2.61
CA PHE A 158 -15.20 -6.11 -2.46
C PHE A 158 -16.08 -6.64 -3.60
N THR A 159 -17.40 -6.38 -3.57
CA THR A 159 -18.33 -6.96 -4.56
C THR A 159 -18.90 -5.92 -5.52
N SER A 160 -18.83 -4.65 -5.18
CA SER A 160 -19.31 -3.55 -6.02
C SER A 160 -18.75 -2.22 -5.56
N VAL A 161 -18.92 -1.20 -6.37
CA VAL A 161 -18.68 0.19 -5.99
C VAL A 161 -19.96 0.99 -6.20
N THR A 162 -20.24 1.95 -5.31
CA THR A 162 -21.36 2.88 -5.45
C THR A 162 -20.86 4.27 -5.78
N PHE A 163 -21.40 4.86 -6.84
CA PHE A 163 -21.09 6.23 -7.21
C PHE A 163 -21.70 7.23 -6.22
N ALA A 164 -20.93 8.26 -5.87
CA ALA A 164 -21.34 9.25 -4.88
C ALA A 164 -22.62 10.00 -5.31
N ASN A 165 -23.44 10.36 -4.34
CA ASN A 165 -24.66 11.12 -4.58
C ASN A 165 -24.33 12.61 -4.82
N VAL A 166 -23.75 12.91 -5.97
CA VAL A 166 -23.36 14.25 -6.37
C VAL A 166 -24.53 15.03 -6.94
N VAL A 167 -24.55 16.35 -6.74
CA VAL A 167 -25.52 17.23 -7.39
C VAL A 167 -25.24 17.27 -8.89
N GLU A 168 -26.27 17.06 -9.70
CA GLU A 168 -26.23 17.06 -11.16
C GLU A 168 -25.59 18.36 -11.72
N GLY A 169 -24.88 18.24 -12.84
CA GLY A 169 -24.26 19.35 -13.55
C GLY A 169 -22.89 19.79 -13.02
N GLN A 170 -22.26 19.02 -12.09
CA GLN A 170 -20.95 19.38 -11.57
C GLN A 170 -19.79 18.65 -12.27
N ILE A 171 -20.02 17.39 -12.65
CA ILE A 171 -19.03 16.49 -13.26
C ILE A 171 -19.64 15.71 -14.43
N ASP A 172 -20.64 16.29 -15.09
CA ASP A 172 -21.29 15.67 -16.24
C ASP A 172 -20.26 15.48 -17.37
N GLU A 173 -20.33 14.34 -18.04
CA GLU A 173 -19.40 13.94 -19.12
C GLU A 173 -17.94 13.72 -18.69
N ASP A 174 -17.59 13.93 -17.41
CA ASP A 174 -16.26 13.59 -16.90
C ASP A 174 -16.07 12.07 -16.86
N GLN A 175 -14.82 11.62 -17.06
CA GLN A 175 -14.46 10.21 -17.01
C GLN A 175 -13.61 9.96 -15.77
N PHE A 176 -13.97 8.91 -15.02
CA PHE A 176 -13.27 8.51 -13.81
C PHE A 176 -12.93 7.04 -13.88
N ASP A 177 -11.70 6.70 -13.50
CA ASP A 177 -11.24 5.33 -13.39
C ASP A 177 -11.13 4.93 -11.91
N VAL A 178 -11.44 3.67 -11.61
CA VAL A 178 -11.16 3.01 -10.32
C VAL A 178 -10.19 1.87 -10.57
N PRO A 179 -8.89 2.19 -10.78
CA PRO A 179 -7.90 1.17 -11.04
C PRO A 179 -7.64 0.32 -9.80
N VAL A 180 -7.43 -0.97 -10.04
CA VAL A 180 -6.97 -1.94 -9.05
C VAL A 180 -5.65 -2.51 -9.54
N ASN A 181 -4.59 -2.38 -8.74
CA ASN A 181 -3.31 -2.99 -9.03
C ASN A 181 -3.10 -4.20 -8.12
N PHE A 182 -2.50 -5.23 -8.66
CA PHE A 182 -2.30 -6.52 -8.01
C PHE A 182 -0.81 -6.78 -7.78
N TYR A 183 -0.46 -7.25 -6.58
CA TYR A 183 0.94 -7.53 -6.22
C TYR A 183 1.04 -8.88 -5.53
N ALA A 184 2.19 -9.53 -5.70
CA ALA A 184 2.51 -10.76 -5.00
C ALA A 184 3.97 -10.80 -4.56
N ILE A 185 4.19 -11.27 -3.35
CA ILE A 185 5.52 -11.49 -2.77
C ILE A 185 5.61 -12.95 -2.34
N GLN A 186 6.71 -13.64 -2.67
CA GLN A 186 6.92 -15.00 -2.22
C GLN A 186 6.79 -15.09 -0.70
N ALA A 187 6.00 -16.06 -0.19
CA ALA A 187 5.77 -16.19 1.23
C ALA A 187 6.97 -16.81 1.98
N LEU A 188 7.69 -17.75 1.34
CA LEU A 188 8.79 -18.45 1.99
C LEU A 188 10.01 -17.52 2.18
N ASN A 189 10.45 -17.39 3.44
CA ASN A 189 11.63 -16.61 3.88
C ASN A 189 11.56 -15.09 3.59
N THR A 190 10.36 -14.50 3.53
CA THR A 190 10.22 -13.06 3.21
C THR A 190 9.56 -12.24 4.31
N GLY A 191 8.52 -12.71 4.95
CA GLY A 191 7.80 -11.98 6.00
C GLY A 191 8.15 -12.48 7.40
N ASP A 192 8.30 -11.55 8.36
CA ASP A 192 8.45 -11.83 9.78
C ASP A 192 7.16 -11.48 10.53
N GLY A 193 6.77 -12.27 11.52
CA GLY A 193 5.56 -12.07 12.30
C GLY A 193 4.99 -13.35 12.86
N THR A 194 3.97 -13.24 13.70
CA THR A 194 3.31 -14.37 14.37
C THR A 194 2.03 -14.82 13.64
N SER A 195 1.50 -13.96 12.79
CA SER A 195 0.31 -14.20 11.97
C SER A 195 0.59 -13.91 10.50
N VAL A 196 -0.25 -14.43 9.60
CA VAL A 196 -0.10 -14.19 8.16
C VAL A 196 -0.23 -12.69 7.83
N PRO A 197 -1.20 -11.91 8.39
CA PRO A 197 -1.25 -10.47 8.15
C PRO A 197 0.01 -9.71 8.57
N GLU A 198 0.62 -10.06 9.71
CA GLU A 198 1.89 -9.45 10.15
C GLU A 198 3.04 -9.77 9.20
N GLN A 199 3.15 -11.05 8.79
CA GLN A 199 4.16 -11.50 7.84
C GLN A 199 3.99 -10.82 6.47
N ALA A 200 2.76 -10.69 6.01
CA ALA A 200 2.44 -9.98 4.76
C ALA A 200 2.79 -8.48 4.86
N ALA A 201 2.49 -7.84 6.00
CA ALA A 201 2.83 -6.43 6.21
C ALA A 201 4.34 -6.20 6.22
N ASP A 202 5.11 -7.05 6.89
CA ASP A 202 6.57 -6.98 6.92
C ASP A 202 7.19 -7.24 5.53
N ALA A 203 6.67 -8.25 4.81
CA ALA A 203 7.10 -8.53 3.43
C ALA A 203 6.83 -7.34 2.49
N TRP A 204 5.67 -6.70 2.62
CA TRP A 204 5.33 -5.50 1.85
C TRP A 204 6.25 -4.32 2.16
N GLN A 205 6.55 -4.08 3.45
CA GLN A 205 7.50 -3.04 3.86
C GLN A 205 8.87 -3.25 3.22
N LYS A 206 9.38 -4.49 3.24
CA LYS A 206 10.65 -4.84 2.61
C LYS A 206 10.61 -4.61 1.08
N TYR A 207 9.49 -4.99 0.44
CA TYR A 207 9.29 -4.79 -0.99
C TYR A 207 9.29 -3.30 -1.37
N VAL A 208 8.53 -2.48 -0.65
CA VAL A 208 8.44 -1.04 -0.90
C VAL A 208 9.80 -0.38 -0.69
N ASN A 209 10.54 -0.73 0.37
CA ASN A 209 11.88 -0.21 0.63
C ASN A 209 12.89 -0.56 -0.48
N GLN A 210 12.75 -1.73 -1.12
CA GLN A 210 13.61 -2.16 -2.23
C GLN A 210 13.32 -1.42 -3.54
N ASN A 211 12.12 -0.88 -3.70
CA ASN A 211 11.64 -0.26 -4.93
C ASN A 211 11.49 1.27 -4.85
N ASP A 212 12.37 1.95 -4.11
CA ASP A 212 12.40 3.42 -3.92
C ASP A 212 11.11 3.99 -3.31
N GLY A 213 10.22 3.13 -2.82
CA GLY A 213 9.01 3.56 -2.19
C GLY A 213 9.26 4.03 -0.77
N GLN A 214 8.79 5.20 -0.44
CA GLN A 214 8.52 5.50 0.96
C GLN A 214 7.29 4.67 1.33
N ALA A 215 7.51 3.56 2.04
CA ALA A 215 6.43 2.97 2.79
C ALA A 215 5.99 4.02 3.80
N GLY A 216 4.79 4.57 3.63
CA GLY A 216 4.12 5.25 4.73
C GLY A 216 4.05 4.27 5.90
N ASP A 217 4.01 4.75 7.12
CA ASP A 217 3.88 3.91 8.30
C ASP A 217 2.74 2.91 8.09
N ILE A 218 3.10 1.62 7.95
CA ILE A 218 2.14 0.55 7.77
C ILE A 218 1.55 0.26 9.15
N VAL A 219 0.39 0.81 9.43
CA VAL A 219 -0.39 0.45 10.60
C VAL A 219 -1.24 -0.75 10.24
N VAL A 220 -0.82 -1.95 10.63
CA VAL A 220 -1.71 -3.11 10.64
C VAL A 220 -2.76 -2.83 11.69
N GLN A 221 -3.98 -2.50 11.28
CA GLN A 221 -5.10 -2.38 12.19
C GLN A 221 -5.42 -3.78 12.74
N SER A 222 -4.96 -4.06 13.95
CA SER A 222 -5.58 -5.11 14.76
C SER A 222 -7.00 -4.64 15.11
N ASP A 223 -7.92 -5.58 15.19
CA ASP A 223 -9.38 -5.45 15.32
C ASP A 223 -9.88 -4.65 16.55
N GLU A 224 -9.05 -3.80 17.15
CA GLU A 224 -9.38 -2.93 18.29
C GLU A 224 -9.34 -1.45 17.89
N GLY A 225 -10.50 -0.95 17.46
CA GLY A 225 -10.90 0.45 17.61
C GLY A 225 -10.32 1.44 16.62
N MET A 226 -11.15 1.89 15.67
CA MET A 226 -10.97 3.13 14.94
C MET A 226 -10.79 4.29 15.94
N THR A 227 -9.57 4.80 16.06
CA THR A 227 -9.32 6.13 16.60
C THR A 227 -9.00 7.05 15.42
N GLU A 228 -9.90 8.00 15.15
CA GLU A 228 -9.61 9.13 14.28
C GLU A 228 -8.37 9.85 14.82
N GLU A 229 -7.26 9.82 14.07
CA GLU A 229 -6.11 10.65 14.37
C GLU A 229 -6.38 12.05 13.80
N ALA A 230 -6.61 12.99 14.72
CA ALA A 230 -6.73 14.40 14.42
C ALA A 230 -5.43 14.90 13.77
N GLY A 231 -5.55 15.61 12.65
CA GLY A 231 -4.44 16.24 11.94
C GLY A 231 -3.59 17.16 12.83
N PRO A 232 -2.34 17.45 12.42
CA PRO A 232 -1.39 18.18 13.23
C PRO A 232 -1.90 19.58 13.59
N ALA A 233 -1.89 19.86 14.91
CA ALA A 233 -2.16 21.18 15.44
C ALA A 233 -1.10 22.17 14.92
N ASP A 234 -1.57 23.27 14.36
CA ASP A 234 -0.79 24.47 14.03
C ASP A 234 -0.02 24.94 15.26
N GLU A 235 1.30 24.83 15.22
CA GLU A 235 2.19 25.42 16.23
C GLU A 235 2.21 26.94 16.04
N GLY A 236 1.29 27.61 16.73
CA GLY A 236 1.32 29.07 16.90
C GLY A 236 2.59 29.52 17.62
N THR A 237 3.38 30.30 16.93
CA THR A 237 4.52 31.05 17.43
C THR A 237 4.16 31.84 18.69
N THR A 238 4.79 31.51 19.81
CA THR A 238 4.80 32.33 21.02
C THR A 238 5.70 33.52 20.81
N GLU A 239 5.12 34.72 20.68
CA GLU A 239 5.83 35.99 20.89
C GLU A 239 5.94 36.27 22.39
N GLU A 240 7.13 36.62 22.76
CA GLU A 240 7.63 36.94 24.09
C GLU A 240 7.02 38.26 24.59
N ALA A 241 6.34 38.24 25.75
CA ALA A 241 5.84 39.45 26.42
C ALA A 241 6.91 39.98 27.39
N GLY A 242 7.40 41.19 27.17
CA GLY A 242 8.15 42.00 28.11
C GLY A 242 7.23 42.68 29.13
N PRO A 243 7.80 43.22 30.23
CA PRO A 243 7.10 43.37 31.49
C PRO A 243 6.32 44.67 31.69
N ALA A 244 5.44 44.60 32.68
CA ALA A 244 4.45 45.55 33.15
C ALA A 244 4.99 46.95 33.50
N GLU A 245 4.14 47.98 33.33
CA GLU A 245 4.11 49.16 34.18
C GLU A 245 2.73 49.46 34.75
N GLU A 246 2.69 49.76 36.04
CA GLU A 246 1.54 50.15 36.86
C GLU A 246 1.06 51.56 36.52
N GLY A 247 -0.19 51.86 36.73
CA GLY A 247 -0.68 53.25 36.77
C GLY A 247 -2.19 53.42 36.90
N THR A 248 -2.65 53.36 38.15
CA THR A 248 -3.66 54.20 38.84
C THR A 248 -4.98 54.59 38.19
N THR A 249 -6.02 54.13 38.86
CA THR A 249 -7.23 54.83 39.39
C THR A 249 -7.89 55.95 38.56
N GLU A 250 -9.19 55.80 38.31
CA GLU A 250 -10.31 56.60 38.89
C GLU A 250 -11.65 56.26 38.24
N ASP A 251 -12.56 55.88 39.10
CA ASP A 251 -14.02 55.95 38.97
C ASP A 251 -14.43 57.38 39.47
N PRO A 252 -15.58 58.01 39.24
CA PRO A 252 -16.91 57.44 38.94
C PRO A 252 -17.88 58.32 38.12
N SER A 253 -19.08 57.84 38.06
CA SER A 253 -20.36 58.64 38.10
C SER A 253 -21.17 58.80 36.82
N ALA A 254 -22.28 58.13 36.77
CA ALA A 254 -23.67 58.58 36.90
C ALA A 254 -24.28 59.37 35.73
N GLY A 255 -25.51 58.96 35.47
CA GLY A 255 -26.55 59.70 34.74
C GLY A 255 -27.18 58.83 33.68
N GLU A 256 -28.21 58.09 33.99
CA GLU A 256 -29.61 58.43 34.20
C GLU A 256 -30.31 59.06 32.97
N GLU A 257 -31.30 58.37 32.64
CA GLU A 257 -32.69 58.73 32.22
C GLU A 257 -33.08 58.80 30.74
N THR A 258 -34.02 57.92 30.49
CA THR A 258 -35.38 58.18 29.95
C THR A 258 -35.45 58.61 28.47
N ASP A 259 -36.38 58.27 27.69
CA ASP A 259 -37.80 57.98 27.83
C ASP A 259 -38.39 57.70 26.41
N THR A 260 -39.38 56.84 26.42
CA THR A 260 -40.57 56.85 25.53
C THR A 260 -40.45 57.00 24.01
N GLY A 261 -41.08 56.12 23.33
CA GLY A 261 -42.38 56.33 22.78
C GLY A 261 -42.56 55.94 21.35
N ASN A 262 -43.43 55.01 21.17
CA ASN A 262 -44.66 55.04 20.41
C ASN A 262 -44.65 54.89 18.88
N GLU A 263 -45.37 53.85 18.51
CA GLU A 263 -46.44 53.64 17.53
C GLU A 263 -46.24 53.93 16.04
N ALA A 264 -46.59 52.89 15.36
CA ALA A 264 -47.59 52.75 14.30
C ALA A 264 -47.22 53.28 12.86
N GLU A 265 -47.16 52.41 11.93
CA GLU A 265 -48.14 51.98 10.92
C GLU A 265 -47.61 50.76 10.15
#